data_388a0c718752155aec2b4e3d595ab63c
#
_entry.id   388a0c718752155aec2b4e3d595ab63c
#
_cell.length_a   1.000
_cell.length_b   1.000
_cell.length_c   1.000
_cell.angle_alpha   90.00
_cell.angle_beta   90.00
_cell.angle_gamma   90.00
#
_symmetry.space_group_name_H-M   'P 1'
#
loop_
_entity.id
_entity.type
_entity.pdbx_description
1 polymer ?
#
loop_
_entity_poly.entity_id
_entity_poly.type
_entity_poly.pdbx_seq_one_letter_code
_entity_poly.pdbx_strand_id
1 'polypeptide(L)'
;MQNYTLSEKYAIINILSAIMEADTIIHPKEIEYMNSIMDSLQIYVSDLDHLEMKDFNLDKITIKGMTIEKRLEAMSLFRQMAEIDGFVDPREIDVINSLN
;
A
#
# COMPACT_ATOMS: atom_id res chain seq x y z
N MET A 1 14.25 -4.76 1.50
CA MET A 1 12.83 -5.05 1.24
C MET A 1 12.69 -6.50 0.77
N GLN A 2 11.59 -7.15 1.13
CA GLN A 2 11.33 -8.53 0.73
C GLN A 2 11.19 -8.67 -0.78
N ASN A 3 11.38 -9.88 -1.28
CA ASN A 3 11.34 -10.16 -2.70
C ASN A 3 9.91 -10.54 -3.12
N TYR A 4 9.10 -9.54 -3.44
CA TYR A 4 7.69 -9.73 -3.78
C TYR A 4 7.49 -10.19 -5.22
N THR A 5 6.45 -10.99 -5.44
CA THR A 5 5.98 -11.28 -6.81
C THR A 5 5.31 -10.02 -7.39
N LEU A 6 5.08 -10.03 -8.70
CA LEU A 6 4.44 -8.89 -9.36
C LEU A 6 3.02 -8.65 -8.81
N SER A 7 2.23 -9.70 -8.60
CA SER A 7 0.90 -9.60 -8.01
C SER A 7 0.93 -9.03 -6.60
N GLU A 8 1.93 -9.43 -5.81
CA GLU A 8 2.12 -8.91 -4.46
C GLU A 8 2.49 -7.43 -4.48
N LYS A 9 3.36 -7.03 -5.39
CA LYS A 9 3.75 -5.62 -5.56
C LYS A 9 2.54 -4.75 -5.89
N TYR A 10 1.71 -5.20 -6.84
CA TYR A 10 0.49 -4.46 -7.21
C TYR A 10 -0.50 -4.38 -6.04
N ALA A 11 -0.67 -5.46 -5.28
CA ALA A 11 -1.53 -5.44 -4.11
C ALA A 11 -1.05 -4.42 -3.07
N ILE A 12 0.25 -4.37 -2.82
CA ILE A 12 0.84 -3.39 -1.89
C ILE A 12 0.57 -1.96 -2.37
N ILE A 13 0.81 -1.67 -3.64
CA ILE A 13 0.60 -0.33 -4.20
C ILE A 13 -0.89 0.05 -4.14
N ASN A 14 -1.79 -0.87 -4.48
CA ASN A 14 -3.23 -0.61 -4.43
C ASN A 14 -3.70 -0.29 -3.01
N ILE A 15 -3.20 -1.02 -2.01
CA ILE A 15 -3.56 -0.79 -0.61
C ILE A 15 -2.97 0.52 -0.10
N LEU A 16 -1.72 0.83 -0.45
CA LEU A 16 -1.12 2.13 -0.12
C LEU A 16 -1.92 3.28 -0.73
N SER A 17 -2.37 3.12 -1.97
CA SER A 17 -3.24 4.11 -2.62
C SER A 17 -4.56 4.28 -1.89
N ALA A 18 -5.17 3.17 -1.42
CA ALA A 18 -6.42 3.21 -0.66
C ALA A 18 -6.24 3.95 0.67
N ILE A 19 -5.12 3.73 1.35
CA ILE A 19 -4.80 4.44 2.59
C ILE A 19 -4.63 5.94 2.31
N MET A 20 -3.90 6.29 1.27
CA MET A 20 -3.67 7.68 0.89
C MET A 20 -4.97 8.39 0.51
N GLU A 21 -5.87 7.70 -0.20
CA GLU A 21 -7.15 8.24 -0.65
C GLU A 21 -8.24 8.23 0.43
N ALA A 22 -8.05 7.52 1.54
CA ALA A 22 -9.01 7.45 2.63
C ALA A 22 -9.21 8.81 3.30
N ASP A 23 -8.20 9.66 3.32
CA ASP A 23 -8.31 11.05 3.69
C ASP A 23 -8.75 11.87 2.47
N THR A 24 -9.48 12.96 2.69
CA THR A 24 -9.90 13.87 1.63
C THR A 24 -8.75 14.72 1.10
N ILE A 25 -7.65 14.82 1.85
CA ILE A 25 -6.47 15.61 1.49
C ILE A 25 -5.28 14.68 1.35
N ILE A 26 -4.66 14.68 0.17
CA ILE A 26 -3.41 13.93 -0.07
C ILE A 26 -2.23 14.87 0.23
N HIS A 27 -1.42 14.49 1.22
CA HIS A 27 -0.25 15.28 1.60
C HIS A 27 0.94 14.99 0.69
N PRO A 28 1.77 16.01 0.40
CA PRO A 28 2.98 15.79 -0.43
C PRO A 28 3.91 14.70 0.12
N LYS A 29 4.00 14.55 1.43
CA LYS A 29 4.81 13.50 2.05
C LYS A 29 4.30 12.10 1.72
N GLU A 30 2.99 11.93 1.59
CA GLU A 30 2.39 10.66 1.19
C GLU A 30 2.78 10.30 -0.24
N ILE A 31 2.78 11.29 -1.14
CA ILE A 31 3.20 11.12 -2.54
C ILE A 31 4.68 10.74 -2.61
N GLU A 32 5.53 11.43 -1.86
CA GLU A 32 6.96 11.12 -1.79
C GLU A 32 7.20 9.71 -1.27
N TYR A 33 6.47 9.30 -0.25
CA TYR A 33 6.56 7.96 0.31
C TYR A 33 6.13 6.91 -0.70
N MET A 34 5.01 7.13 -1.39
CA MET A 34 4.54 6.24 -2.45
C MET A 34 5.59 6.07 -3.54
N ASN A 35 6.19 7.17 -4.01
CA ASN A 35 7.23 7.12 -5.03
C ASN A 35 8.45 6.34 -4.55
N SER A 36 8.84 6.52 -3.29
CA SER A 36 9.94 5.78 -2.67
C SER A 36 9.67 4.27 -2.64
N ILE A 37 8.46 3.88 -2.28
CA ILE A 37 8.07 2.46 -2.26
C ILE A 37 8.03 1.89 -3.68
N MET A 38 7.49 2.64 -4.65
CA MET A 38 7.48 2.20 -6.05
C MET A 38 8.89 1.97 -6.58
N ASP A 39 9.83 2.86 -6.27
CA ASP A 39 11.24 2.68 -6.63
C ASP A 39 11.81 1.41 -6.01
N SER A 40 11.57 1.20 -4.73
CA SER A 40 12.06 0.02 -4.00
C SER A 40 11.50 -1.28 -4.57
N LEU A 41 10.25 -1.26 -5.02
CA LEU A 41 9.58 -2.41 -5.63
C LEU A 41 9.89 -2.54 -7.12
N GLN A 42 10.58 -1.56 -7.70
CA GLN A 42 10.88 -1.51 -9.14
C GLN A 42 9.60 -1.50 -9.99
N ILE A 43 8.60 -0.73 -9.54
CA ILE A 43 7.37 -0.49 -10.29
C ILE A 43 7.45 0.90 -10.91
N TYR A 44 7.15 0.99 -12.20
CA TYR A 44 7.23 2.23 -12.96
C TYR A 44 5.83 2.76 -13.28
N VAL A 45 5.75 4.04 -13.63
CA VAL A 45 4.47 4.69 -13.96
C VAL A 45 3.74 3.93 -15.07
N SER A 46 4.46 3.39 -16.05
CA SER A 46 3.88 2.59 -17.14
C SER A 46 3.19 1.32 -16.64
N ASP A 47 3.61 0.79 -15.49
CA ASP A 47 3.00 -0.41 -14.90
C ASP A 47 1.66 -0.10 -14.22
N LEU A 48 1.38 1.18 -13.94
CA LEU A 48 0.16 1.60 -13.26
C LEU A 48 -1.09 1.39 -14.11
N ASP A 49 -0.95 1.25 -15.42
CA ASP A 49 -2.08 0.91 -16.30
C ASP A 49 -2.72 -0.42 -15.94
N HIS A 50 -1.93 -1.34 -15.37
CA HIS A 50 -2.42 -2.63 -14.91
C HIS A 50 -3.15 -2.53 -13.57
N LEU A 51 -3.11 -1.37 -12.90
CA LEU A 51 -3.75 -1.14 -11.60
C LEU A 51 -5.16 -0.54 -11.74
N GLU A 52 -5.66 -0.35 -12.95
CA GLU A 52 -6.98 0.24 -13.20
C GLU A 52 -8.13 -0.57 -12.59
N MET A 53 -7.95 -1.89 -12.49
CA MET A 53 -8.95 -2.78 -11.89
C MET A 53 -8.59 -3.05 -10.43
N LYS A 54 -8.81 -2.03 -9.58
CA LYS A 54 -8.57 -2.16 -8.16
C LYS A 54 -9.67 -3.00 -7.52
N ASP A 55 -9.33 -4.22 -7.14
CA ASP A 55 -10.21 -5.06 -6.33
C ASP A 55 -9.61 -5.20 -4.93
N PHE A 56 -10.12 -4.41 -4.00
CA PHE A 56 -9.61 -4.39 -2.63
C PHE A 56 -9.74 -5.76 -1.96
N ASN A 57 -10.79 -6.51 -2.26
CA ASN A 57 -10.97 -7.84 -1.69
C ASN A 57 -9.90 -8.81 -2.20
N LEU A 58 -9.58 -8.73 -3.49
CA LEU A 58 -8.52 -9.56 -4.08
C LEU A 58 -7.16 -9.16 -3.51
N ASP A 59 -6.89 -7.87 -3.37
CA ASP A 59 -5.65 -7.37 -2.79
C ASP A 59 -5.49 -7.85 -1.35
N LYS A 60 -6.57 -7.84 -0.55
CA LYS A 60 -6.55 -8.38 0.81
C LYS A 60 -6.17 -9.86 0.82
N ILE A 61 -6.76 -10.65 -0.07
CA ILE A 61 -6.46 -12.08 -0.19
C ILE A 61 -4.98 -12.27 -0.52
N THR A 62 -4.45 -11.47 -1.44
CA THR A 62 -3.05 -11.53 -1.84
C THR A 62 -2.13 -11.25 -0.65
N ILE A 63 -2.42 -10.19 0.12
CA ILE A 63 -1.61 -9.84 1.30
C ILE A 63 -1.67 -10.94 2.35
N LYS A 64 -2.86 -11.47 2.64
CA LYS A 64 -3.03 -12.54 3.63
C LYS A 64 -2.35 -13.84 3.22
N GLY A 65 -2.20 -14.07 1.91
CA GLY A 65 -1.54 -15.26 1.38
C GLY A 65 -0.01 -15.19 1.35
N MET A 66 0.58 -14.04 1.68
CA MET A 66 2.03 -13.88 1.73
C MET A 66 2.66 -14.67 2.87
N THR A 67 3.98 -14.94 2.75
CA THR A 67 4.74 -15.43 3.90
C THR A 67 4.67 -14.44 5.05
N ILE A 68 4.93 -14.91 6.28
CA ILE A 68 4.82 -14.04 7.44
C ILE A 68 5.80 -12.86 7.36
N GLU A 69 6.99 -13.05 6.85
CA GLU A 69 8.00 -12.00 6.69
C GLU A 69 7.51 -10.92 5.72
N LYS A 70 6.97 -11.32 4.57
CA LYS A 70 6.42 -10.40 3.57
C LYS A 70 5.23 -9.64 4.13
N ARG A 71 4.32 -10.35 4.83
CA ARG A 71 3.12 -9.75 5.39
C ARG A 71 3.45 -8.72 6.46
N LEU A 72 4.40 -9.04 7.36
CA LEU A 72 4.82 -8.11 8.40
C LEU A 72 5.45 -6.84 7.81
N GLU A 73 6.27 -6.99 6.78
CA GLU A 73 6.84 -5.84 6.09
C GLU A 73 5.76 -5.01 5.40
N ALA A 74 4.84 -5.65 4.67
CA ALA A 74 3.75 -4.95 3.99
C ALA A 74 2.89 -4.17 5.00
N MET A 75 2.54 -4.78 6.13
CA MET A 75 1.76 -4.09 7.17
C MET A 75 2.53 -2.90 7.75
N SER A 76 3.85 -3.01 7.89
CA SER A 76 4.68 -1.89 8.33
C SER A 76 4.64 -0.74 7.32
N LEU A 77 4.71 -1.04 6.02
CA LEU A 77 4.61 -0.04 4.96
C LEU A 77 3.26 0.69 5.02
N PHE A 78 2.18 -0.04 5.24
CA PHE A 78 0.83 0.54 5.34
C PHE A 78 0.72 1.50 6.52
N ARG A 79 1.25 1.11 7.69
CA ARG A 79 1.24 1.95 8.88
C ARG A 79 2.09 3.20 8.69
N GLN A 80 3.24 3.08 8.06
CA GLN A 80 4.10 4.23 7.77
C GLN A 80 3.40 5.23 6.85
N MET A 81 2.67 4.75 5.84
CA MET A 81 1.88 5.63 4.99
C MET A 81 0.83 6.39 5.79
N ALA A 82 0.15 5.74 6.72
CA ALA A 82 -0.88 6.37 7.55
C ALA A 82 -0.31 7.41 8.51
N GLU A 83 0.97 7.29 8.89
CA GLU A 83 1.59 8.12 9.92
C GLU A 83 2.56 9.17 9.36
N ILE A 84 2.79 9.19 8.06
CA ILE A 84 3.90 9.91 7.44
C ILE A 84 3.85 11.42 7.65
N ASP A 85 2.66 12.00 7.78
CA ASP A 85 2.46 13.43 7.99
C ASP A 85 2.35 13.81 9.47
N GLY A 86 2.51 12.84 10.38
CA GLY A 86 2.37 13.05 11.81
C GLY A 86 0.94 13.06 12.32
N PHE A 87 -0.04 12.93 11.44
CA PHE A 87 -1.46 12.85 11.78
C PHE A 87 -2.04 11.54 11.24
N VAL A 88 -2.68 10.76 12.12
CA VAL A 88 -3.29 9.49 11.75
C VAL A 88 -4.80 9.66 11.67
N ASP A 89 -5.34 9.62 10.45
CA ASP A 89 -6.78 9.68 10.24
C ASP A 89 -7.40 8.32 10.57
N PRO A 90 -8.48 8.28 11.38
CA PRO A 90 -9.15 7.01 11.70
C PRO A 90 -9.58 6.21 10.47
N ARG A 91 -9.89 6.86 9.36
CA ARG A 91 -10.27 6.17 8.11
C ARG A 91 -9.09 5.40 7.51
N GLU A 92 -7.87 5.91 7.63
CA GLU A 92 -6.66 5.21 7.19
C GLU A 92 -6.42 3.96 8.04
N ILE A 93 -6.62 4.07 9.35
CA ILE A 93 -6.51 2.94 10.28
C ILE A 93 -7.57 1.89 9.99
N ASP A 94 -8.79 2.29 9.62
CA ASP A 94 -9.84 1.35 9.25
C ASP A 94 -9.43 0.50 8.03
N VAL A 95 -8.78 1.10 7.03
CA VAL A 95 -8.26 0.37 5.87
C VAL A 95 -7.25 -0.68 6.33
N ILE A 96 -6.32 -0.31 7.21
CA ILE A 96 -5.28 -1.23 7.71
C ILE A 96 -5.93 -2.36 8.52
N ASN A 97 -6.85 -2.03 9.41
CA ASN A 97 -7.52 -3.02 10.26
C ASN A 97 -8.33 -4.02 9.44
N SER A 98 -8.87 -3.61 8.29
CA SER A 98 -9.61 -4.51 7.42
C SER A 98 -8.75 -5.60 6.80
N LEU A 99 -7.42 -5.47 6.87
CA LEU A 99 -6.46 -6.45 6.33
C LEU A 99 -6.15 -7.58 7.32
N ASN A 100 -6.56 -7.44 8.54
CA ASN A 100 -6.30 -8.44 9.58
C ASN A 100 -7.36 -9.54 9.61
#